data_63217d26c5dd45aafe6b17e05cf7e334
#
_entry.id   63217d26c5dd45aafe6b17e05cf7e334
#
_cell.length_a   1.000
_cell.length_b   1.000
_cell.length_c   1.000
_cell.angle_alpha   90.00
_cell.angle_beta   90.00
_cell.angle_gamma   90.00
#
_symmetry.space_group_name_H-M   'P 1'
#
loop_
_entity.id
_entity.type
_entity.pdbx_description
1 polymer ?
#
loop_
_entity_poly.entity_id
_entity_poly.type
_entity_poly.pdbx_seq_one_letter_code
_entity_poly.pdbx_strand_id
1 'polypeptide(L)'
;MVTFSIKGNQAVKDTDNGDETLVELVMDLLHSGIITHIMHWQTESYAAHQALGEYYSEIPELVDQVVEAYQGKTGIILRGFPVEMESYEQMTPLAYMEYLSMELTEGRALFGTDSEIQNLVDAIADLIDSTMYKLRRFK
;
A
#
# COMPACT_ATOMS: atom_id res chain seq x y z
N MET A 1 -3.95 23.62 -4.00
CA MET A 1 -3.31 22.57 -3.33
C MET A 1 -2.92 21.44 -4.28
N VAL A 2 -3.82 21.07 -5.09
CA VAL A 2 -3.61 20.04 -6.06
C VAL A 2 -2.45 20.32 -6.99
N THR A 3 -2.27 21.57 -7.26
CA THR A 3 -1.43 22.00 -8.35
C THR A 3 0.00 21.59 -8.20
N PHE A 4 0.55 21.77 -7.02
CA PHE A 4 1.95 21.51 -6.93
C PHE A 4 2.25 20.04 -6.72
N SER A 5 1.33 19.30 -6.16
CA SER A 5 1.54 17.86 -6.13
C SER A 5 1.50 17.30 -7.53
N ILE A 6 0.67 17.84 -8.38
CA ILE A 6 0.65 17.42 -9.76
C ILE A 6 1.99 17.67 -10.41
N LYS A 7 2.60 18.79 -10.11
CA LYS A 7 3.89 19.07 -10.67
C LYS A 7 4.95 18.11 -10.20
N GLY A 8 4.92 17.79 -8.94
CA GLY A 8 5.86 16.82 -8.41
C GLY A 8 5.73 15.50 -9.09
N ASN A 9 4.53 15.16 -9.50
CA ASN A 9 4.27 13.87 -10.10
C ASN A 9 4.54 13.84 -11.58
N GLN A 10 4.80 14.98 -12.19
CA GLN A 10 4.94 15.01 -13.62
C GLN A 10 6.07 14.17 -14.16
N ALA A 11 7.22 14.30 -13.54
CA ALA A 11 8.34 13.50 -13.98
C ALA A 11 8.05 12.00 -13.87
N VAL A 12 7.32 11.64 -12.83
CA VAL A 12 6.93 10.25 -12.65
C VAL A 12 5.97 9.82 -13.73
N LYS A 13 5.03 10.70 -14.04
CA LYS A 13 4.03 10.35 -15.03
C LYS A 13 4.58 10.22 -16.43
N ASP A 14 5.66 10.91 -16.71
CA ASP A 14 6.25 10.81 -18.02
C ASP A 14 6.73 9.39 -18.30
N THR A 15 7.03 8.63 -17.27
CA THR A 15 7.49 7.27 -17.45
C THR A 15 6.38 6.26 -17.28
N ASP A 16 5.21 6.73 -16.92
CA ASP A 16 4.14 5.88 -16.51
C ASP A 16 3.16 5.50 -17.62
N ASN A 17 3.07 6.31 -18.66
CA ASN A 17 2.16 6.05 -19.78
C ASN A 17 0.72 5.85 -19.34
N GLY A 18 0.32 6.49 -18.27
CA GLY A 18 -1.06 6.41 -17.78
C GLY A 18 -1.31 5.31 -16.78
N ASP A 19 -0.37 4.42 -16.60
CA ASP A 19 -0.49 3.37 -15.58
C ASP A 19 0.00 3.86 -14.24
N GLU A 20 -0.29 3.11 -13.20
CA GLU A 20 0.20 3.43 -11.87
C GLU A 20 1.72 3.37 -11.84
N THR A 21 2.33 4.33 -11.16
CA THR A 21 3.77 4.34 -10.98
C THR A 21 4.15 3.63 -9.70
N LEU A 22 5.43 3.28 -9.61
CA LEU A 22 5.92 2.62 -8.40
C LEU A 22 5.76 3.51 -7.17
N VAL A 23 6.02 4.83 -7.29
CA VAL A 23 5.87 5.70 -6.11
C VAL A 23 4.40 5.81 -5.68
N GLU A 24 3.47 5.72 -6.63
CA GLU A 24 2.06 5.72 -6.27
C GLU A 24 1.68 4.45 -5.53
N LEU A 25 2.15 3.30 -6.01
CA LEU A 25 1.90 2.04 -5.33
C LEU A 25 2.50 2.05 -3.92
N VAL A 26 3.74 2.48 -3.80
CA VAL A 26 4.39 2.55 -2.49
C VAL A 26 3.62 3.46 -1.56
N MET A 27 3.17 4.61 -2.07
CA MET A 27 2.44 5.55 -1.22
C MET A 27 1.09 5.00 -0.81
N ASP A 28 0.42 4.29 -1.71
CA ASP A 28 -0.86 3.66 -1.35
C ASP A 28 -0.68 2.61 -0.26
N LEU A 29 0.38 1.82 -0.35
CA LEU A 29 0.65 0.82 0.68
C LEU A 29 1.02 1.47 2.01
N LEU A 30 1.83 2.51 1.97
CA LEU A 30 2.21 3.22 3.19
C LEU A 30 1.00 3.90 3.81
N HIS A 31 0.19 4.56 2.97
CA HIS A 31 -1.01 5.25 3.41
C HIS A 31 -2.05 4.28 3.97
N SER A 32 -2.02 3.02 3.52
CA SER A 32 -2.97 2.02 4.02
C SER A 32 -2.85 1.83 5.53
N GLY A 33 -1.68 2.11 6.10
CA GLY A 33 -1.54 2.08 7.55
C GLY A 33 -2.38 3.13 8.23
N ILE A 34 -2.45 4.33 7.65
CA ILE A 34 -3.30 5.40 8.20
C ILE A 34 -4.77 5.05 8.04
N ILE A 35 -5.14 4.58 6.85
CA ILE A 35 -6.54 4.25 6.57
C ILE A 35 -7.04 3.15 7.50
N THR A 36 -6.26 2.08 7.64
CA THR A 36 -6.69 0.97 8.50
C THR A 36 -6.66 1.35 9.97
N HIS A 37 -5.79 2.27 10.35
CA HIS A 37 -5.77 2.78 11.71
C HIS A 37 -7.08 3.53 12.02
N ILE A 38 -7.54 4.34 11.08
CA ILE A 38 -8.81 5.05 11.23
C ILE A 38 -9.97 4.04 11.26
N MET A 39 -9.96 3.07 10.38
CA MET A 39 -10.98 2.02 10.37
C MET A 39 -10.99 1.22 11.68
N HIS A 40 -9.82 1.00 12.25
CA HIS A 40 -9.66 0.34 13.54
C HIS A 40 -10.41 1.10 14.63
N TRP A 41 -10.40 2.43 14.56
CA TRP A 41 -11.16 3.24 15.52
C TRP A 41 -12.65 3.20 15.26
N GLN A 42 -13.06 3.05 14.00
CA GLN A 42 -14.46 3.22 13.59
C GLN A 42 -15.29 1.95 13.64
N THR A 43 -14.64 0.78 13.57
CA THR A 43 -15.38 -0.47 13.49
C THR A 43 -16.05 -0.81 14.82
N GLU A 44 -17.22 -1.45 14.73
CA GLU A 44 -17.91 -1.95 15.89
C GLU A 44 -17.62 -3.44 16.13
N SER A 45 -16.86 -4.06 15.25
CA SER A 45 -16.48 -5.46 15.38
C SER A 45 -15.14 -5.55 16.11
N TYR A 46 -15.13 -6.26 17.23
CA TYR A 46 -13.87 -6.42 17.96
C TYR A 46 -12.86 -7.21 17.13
N ALA A 47 -13.33 -8.20 16.37
CA ALA A 47 -12.44 -8.98 15.52
C ALA A 47 -11.80 -8.09 14.44
N ALA A 48 -12.59 -7.20 13.83
CA ALA A 48 -12.04 -6.27 12.84
C ALA A 48 -11.08 -5.28 13.50
N HIS A 49 -11.40 -4.80 14.69
CA HIS A 49 -10.53 -3.90 15.44
C HIS A 49 -9.15 -4.54 15.63
N GLN A 50 -9.13 -5.80 16.03
CA GLN A 50 -7.88 -6.52 16.24
C GLN A 50 -7.13 -6.75 14.93
N ALA A 51 -7.83 -7.21 13.89
CA ALA A 51 -7.18 -7.50 12.61
C ALA A 51 -6.57 -6.23 11.99
N LEU A 52 -7.32 -5.14 12.04
CA LEU A 52 -6.84 -3.87 11.51
C LEU A 52 -5.67 -3.34 12.33
N GLY A 53 -5.70 -3.55 13.66
CA GLY A 53 -4.60 -3.14 14.53
C GLY A 53 -3.31 -3.86 14.18
N GLU A 54 -3.38 -5.14 13.91
CA GLU A 54 -2.20 -5.90 13.48
C GLU A 54 -1.69 -5.40 12.14
N TYR A 55 -2.60 -5.13 11.21
CA TYR A 55 -2.21 -4.68 9.89
C TYR A 55 -1.45 -3.35 9.95
N TYR A 56 -2.04 -2.33 10.59
CA TYR A 56 -1.40 -1.01 10.54
C TYR A 56 -0.11 -0.98 11.34
N SER A 57 0.06 -1.90 12.28
CA SER A 57 1.30 -1.98 13.03
C SER A 57 2.44 -2.55 12.21
N GLU A 58 2.13 -3.44 11.25
CA GLU A 58 3.16 -4.15 10.49
C GLU A 58 3.46 -3.53 9.13
N ILE A 59 2.48 -2.89 8.51
CA ILE A 59 2.66 -2.45 7.12
C ILE A 59 3.80 -1.44 6.94
N PRO A 60 4.04 -0.46 7.84
CA PRO A 60 5.11 0.49 7.59
C PRO A 60 6.48 -0.16 7.49
N GLU A 61 6.74 -1.14 8.33
CA GLU A 61 8.03 -1.82 8.33
C GLU A 61 8.22 -2.64 7.06
N LEU A 62 7.17 -3.31 6.60
CA LEU A 62 7.25 -4.10 5.38
C LEU A 62 7.47 -3.22 4.16
N VAL A 63 6.81 -2.07 4.11
CA VAL A 63 7.01 -1.11 3.02
C VAL A 63 8.44 -0.57 3.06
N ASP A 64 8.93 -0.26 4.26
CA ASP A 64 10.30 0.22 4.44
C ASP A 64 11.30 -0.78 3.87
N GLN A 65 11.12 -2.05 4.18
CA GLN A 65 12.04 -3.10 3.73
C GLN A 65 12.07 -3.21 2.20
N VAL A 66 10.91 -3.19 1.56
CA VAL A 66 10.89 -3.37 0.11
C VAL A 66 11.43 -2.14 -0.61
N VAL A 67 11.15 -0.94 -0.10
CA VAL A 67 11.65 0.28 -0.71
C VAL A 67 13.17 0.34 -0.61
N GLU A 68 13.72 0.05 0.58
CA GLU A 68 15.16 0.11 0.75
C GLU A 68 15.87 -0.96 -0.06
N ALA A 69 15.28 -2.15 -0.16
CA ALA A 69 15.86 -3.20 -1.00
C ALA A 69 15.86 -2.79 -2.47
N TYR A 70 14.75 -2.22 -2.92
CA TYR A 70 14.67 -1.75 -4.31
C TYR A 70 15.71 -0.68 -4.59
N GLN A 71 15.79 0.31 -3.73
CA GLN A 71 16.75 1.41 -3.91
C GLN A 71 18.19 0.91 -3.82
N GLY A 72 18.44 -0.04 -2.92
CA GLY A 72 19.77 -0.59 -2.77
C GLY A 72 20.21 -1.39 -3.97
N LYS A 73 19.32 -2.18 -4.56
CA LYS A 73 19.67 -3.04 -5.68
C LYS A 73 19.71 -2.29 -7.00
N THR A 74 18.82 -1.33 -7.19
CA THR A 74 18.74 -0.63 -8.48
C THR A 74 19.56 0.65 -8.51
N GLY A 75 19.87 1.22 -7.36
CA GLY A 75 20.51 2.54 -7.29
C GLY A 75 19.54 3.67 -7.57
N ILE A 76 18.26 3.37 -7.79
CA ILE A 76 17.26 4.38 -8.09
C ILE A 76 16.62 4.84 -6.80
N ILE A 77 16.66 6.14 -6.55
CA ILE A 77 16.01 6.72 -5.37
C ILE A 77 14.62 7.18 -5.78
N LEU A 78 13.61 6.63 -5.16
CA LEU A 78 12.23 6.98 -5.47
C LEU A 78 11.93 8.41 -5.05
N ARG A 79 11.28 9.16 -5.93
CA ARG A 79 10.94 10.56 -5.70
C ARG A 79 9.59 10.85 -6.31
N GLY A 80 9.03 12.00 -5.97
CA GLY A 80 7.77 12.42 -6.57
C GLY A 80 6.56 11.78 -5.94
N PHE A 81 6.64 11.50 -4.65
CA PHE A 81 5.51 10.89 -3.94
C PHE A 81 4.33 11.84 -3.90
N PRO A 82 3.11 11.35 -4.12
CA PRO A 82 1.93 12.19 -4.01
C PRO A 82 1.71 12.64 -2.57
N VAL A 83 1.19 13.86 -2.42
CA VAL A 83 0.91 14.38 -1.09
C VAL A 83 -0.58 14.36 -0.77
N GLU A 84 -1.43 14.26 -1.79
CA GLU A 84 -2.86 14.16 -1.58
C GLU A 84 -3.25 12.69 -1.46
N MET A 85 -4.10 12.42 -0.49
CA MET A 85 -4.56 11.07 -0.22
C MET A 85 -6.06 11.01 -0.38
N GLU A 86 -6.54 9.86 -0.85
CA GLU A 86 -7.97 9.65 -1.00
C GLU A 86 -8.56 9.19 0.31
N SER A 87 -9.83 9.51 0.50
CA SER A 87 -10.58 9.02 1.64
C SER A 87 -11.26 7.71 1.26
N TYR A 88 -11.24 6.77 2.19
CA TYR A 88 -11.86 5.46 1.96
C TYR A 88 -12.95 5.17 2.98
N GLU A 89 -13.51 6.22 3.57
CA GLU A 89 -14.49 6.04 4.65
C GLU A 89 -15.76 5.36 4.19
N GLN A 90 -16.04 5.38 2.89
CA GLN A 90 -17.23 4.72 2.37
C GLN A 90 -17.03 3.23 2.12
N MET A 91 -15.81 2.76 2.22
CA MET A 91 -15.52 1.35 2.02
C MET A 91 -15.54 0.61 3.35
N THR A 92 -16.01 -0.64 3.32
CA THR A 92 -15.82 -1.49 4.49
C THR A 92 -14.34 -1.86 4.58
N PRO A 93 -13.85 -2.25 5.77
CA PRO A 93 -12.47 -2.70 5.87
C PRO A 93 -12.13 -3.83 4.91
N LEU A 94 -13.04 -4.81 4.76
CA LEU A 94 -12.78 -5.91 3.83
C LEU A 94 -12.67 -5.41 2.39
N ALA A 95 -13.60 -4.55 1.97
CA ALA A 95 -13.55 -4.03 0.60
C ALA A 95 -12.27 -3.26 0.35
N TYR A 96 -11.82 -2.49 1.34
CA TYR A 96 -10.57 -1.75 1.19
C TYR A 96 -9.37 -2.69 1.06
N MET A 97 -9.33 -3.75 1.87
CA MET A 97 -8.24 -4.71 1.79
C MET A 97 -8.26 -5.45 0.46
N GLU A 98 -9.45 -5.75 -0.06
CA GLU A 98 -9.56 -6.37 -1.38
C GLU A 98 -9.02 -5.45 -2.47
N TYR A 99 -9.29 -4.16 -2.35
CA TYR A 99 -8.75 -3.17 -3.27
C TYR A 99 -7.21 -3.15 -3.21
N LEU A 100 -6.64 -3.16 -2.01
CA LEU A 100 -5.19 -3.20 -1.87
C LEU A 100 -4.59 -4.47 -2.46
N SER A 101 -5.26 -5.59 -2.26
CA SER A 101 -4.80 -6.87 -2.81
C SER A 101 -4.74 -6.82 -4.33
N MET A 102 -5.77 -6.27 -4.94
CA MET A 102 -5.81 -6.13 -6.38
C MET A 102 -4.72 -5.18 -6.86
N GLU A 103 -4.58 -4.05 -6.19
CA GLU A 103 -3.58 -3.06 -6.56
C GLU A 103 -2.18 -3.64 -6.50
N LEU A 104 -1.88 -4.38 -5.45
CA LEU A 104 -0.56 -4.99 -5.31
C LEU A 104 -0.34 -6.06 -6.37
N THR A 105 -1.35 -6.90 -6.62
CA THR A 105 -1.25 -7.94 -7.63
C THR A 105 -0.93 -7.35 -8.99
N GLU A 106 -1.59 -6.26 -9.34
CA GLU A 106 -1.40 -5.62 -10.65
C GLU A 106 -0.13 -4.80 -10.71
N GLY A 107 0.30 -4.23 -9.58
CA GLY A 107 1.42 -3.31 -9.57
C GLY A 107 2.75 -3.90 -9.17
N ARG A 108 2.79 -5.13 -8.68
CA ARG A 108 4.03 -5.67 -8.12
C ARG A 108 5.16 -5.77 -9.14
N ALA A 109 4.83 -5.87 -10.42
CA ALA A 109 5.85 -5.93 -11.46
C ALA A 109 6.64 -4.63 -11.58
N LEU A 110 6.09 -3.53 -11.05
CA LEU A 110 6.79 -2.25 -11.03
C LEU A 110 8.07 -2.31 -10.20
N PHE A 111 8.14 -3.23 -9.23
CA PHE A 111 9.35 -3.42 -8.45
C PHE A 111 10.43 -4.20 -9.21
N GLY A 112 10.13 -4.72 -10.40
CA GLY A 112 11.07 -5.50 -11.18
C GLY A 112 10.92 -6.99 -10.92
N THR A 113 11.87 -7.77 -11.45
CA THR A 113 11.77 -9.22 -11.40
C THR A 113 12.76 -9.86 -10.43
N ASP A 114 13.51 -9.05 -9.68
CA ASP A 114 14.47 -9.58 -8.72
C ASP A 114 13.75 -10.38 -7.64
N SER A 115 14.19 -11.63 -7.41
CA SER A 115 13.46 -12.51 -6.52
C SER A 115 13.54 -12.08 -5.07
N GLU A 116 14.64 -11.48 -4.65
CA GLU A 116 14.73 -10.99 -3.26
C GLU A 116 13.75 -9.86 -3.01
N ILE A 117 13.61 -8.95 -3.97
CA ILE A 117 12.66 -7.85 -3.85
C ILE A 117 11.25 -8.41 -3.90
N GLN A 118 10.97 -9.33 -4.83
CA GLN A 118 9.62 -9.91 -4.93
C GLN A 118 9.26 -10.71 -3.68
N ASN A 119 10.23 -11.32 -2.99
CA ASN A 119 9.94 -11.98 -1.72
C ASN A 119 9.50 -11.00 -0.66
N LEU A 120 10.03 -9.78 -0.67
CA LEU A 120 9.58 -8.76 0.26
C LEU A 120 8.18 -8.26 -0.11
N VAL A 121 7.87 -8.20 -1.40
CA VAL A 121 6.51 -7.91 -1.85
C VAL A 121 5.57 -9.02 -1.38
N ASP A 122 6.01 -10.27 -1.44
CA ASP A 122 5.20 -11.40 -0.96
C ASP A 122 4.82 -11.24 0.51
N ALA A 123 5.71 -10.69 1.33
CA ALA A 123 5.38 -10.46 2.74
C ALA A 123 4.24 -9.47 2.91
N ILE A 124 4.21 -8.43 2.06
CA ILE A 124 3.10 -7.47 2.08
C ILE A 124 1.82 -8.17 1.61
N ALA A 125 1.91 -8.96 0.53
CA ALA A 125 0.76 -9.69 0.04
C ALA A 125 0.20 -10.63 1.11
N ASP A 126 1.08 -11.30 1.84
CA ASP A 126 0.68 -12.22 2.90
C ASP A 126 -0.04 -11.48 4.03
N LEU A 127 0.47 -10.32 4.41
CA LEU A 127 -0.18 -9.52 5.45
C LEU A 127 -1.59 -9.09 5.00
N ILE A 128 -1.73 -8.65 3.75
CA ILE A 128 -3.03 -8.27 3.21
C ILE A 128 -3.96 -9.48 3.21
N ASP A 129 -3.47 -10.62 2.74
CA ASP A 129 -4.29 -11.84 2.65
C ASP A 129 -4.75 -12.30 4.02
N SER A 130 -3.86 -12.30 5.00
CA SER A 130 -4.21 -12.76 6.33
C SER A 130 -5.21 -11.80 6.99
N THR A 131 -5.08 -10.50 6.72
CA THR A 131 -6.04 -9.53 7.23
C THR A 131 -7.41 -9.75 6.58
N MET A 132 -7.44 -9.98 5.27
CA MET A 132 -8.70 -10.28 4.59
C MET A 132 -9.36 -11.54 5.15
N TYR A 133 -8.56 -12.57 5.41
CA TYR A 133 -9.10 -13.79 6.00
C TYR A 133 -9.79 -13.50 7.34
N LYS A 134 -9.13 -12.75 8.20
CA LYS A 134 -9.69 -12.43 9.51
C LYS A 134 -10.96 -11.58 9.39
N LEU A 135 -10.96 -10.63 8.46
CA LEU A 135 -12.12 -9.76 8.28
C LEU A 135 -13.31 -10.52 7.71
N ARG A 136 -13.08 -11.54 6.87
CA ARG A 136 -14.16 -12.36 6.35
C ARG A 136 -14.69 -13.34 7.37
N ARG A 137 -13.80 -13.91 8.15
CA ARG A 137 -14.12 -15.08 8.94
C ARG A 137 -14.67 -14.74 10.32
N PHE A 138 -14.14 -13.71 10.95
CA PHE A 138 -14.49 -13.42 12.34
C PHE A 138 -15.35 -12.16 12.42
N LYS A 139 -16.26 -12.15 13.40
CA LYS A 139 -17.19 -11.03 13.53
C LYS A 139 -16.88 -10.14 14.70
#